data_539443c17510df9e5d4f447bd946f2c1
#
_entry.id   539443c17510df9e5d4f447bd946f2c1
#
_cell.length_a   1.000
_cell.length_b   1.000
_cell.length_c   1.000
_cell.angle_alpha   90.00
_cell.angle_beta   90.00
_cell.angle_gamma   90.00
#
_symmetry.space_group_name_H-M   'P 1'
#
loop_
_entity.id
_entity.type
_entity.pdbx_description
1 polymer ?
#
loop_
_entity_poly.entity_id
_entity_poly.type
_entity_poly.pdbx_seq_one_letter_code
_entity_poly.pdbx_strand_id
1 'polypeptide(L)'
;MKKVIAVSALAMAGVFSAQALADENKTGFYVTGKAGASVVAQTDQRFRQDLGEDVYKYKGGDKNDTVFGAGLAVGYNFYQHYNVPVRTEVEFYGRGAADSHYTLDTWHSPMGNGGREDTQNRLSVNTLMVNTYYDFRNSSAFTPWVSVGLGYARVHHKATYTDTSWNESGEISDISELHYSGYDNNFAWSIGAGVRYDVTPDIALDLSYRYLDAGKSSLSYKDAEEDKYKSEVDVKSHDIMFGVTYNF
;
A
#
# COMPACT_ATOMS: atom_id res chain seq x y z
N MET A 1 -9.31 8.94 -17.24
CA MET A 1 -10.25 8.39 -16.27
C MET A 1 -11.21 7.30 -16.80
N LYS A 2 -10.88 6.53 -17.86
CA LYS A 2 -11.76 5.49 -18.44
C LYS A 2 -11.20 4.07 -18.43
N LYS A 3 -10.02 3.82 -17.82
CA LYS A 3 -9.35 2.49 -17.85
C LYS A 3 -9.36 1.73 -16.52
N VAL A 4 -9.88 2.30 -15.44
CA VAL A 4 -9.90 1.65 -14.11
C VAL A 4 -11.18 0.81 -13.89
N ILE A 5 -12.25 1.08 -14.64
CA ILE A 5 -13.55 0.41 -14.46
C ILE A 5 -13.60 -0.99 -15.09
N ALA A 6 -12.71 -1.31 -16.05
CA ALA A 6 -12.75 -2.59 -16.75
C ALA A 6 -12.18 -3.78 -15.96
N VAL A 7 -11.33 -3.53 -14.96
CA VAL A 7 -10.72 -4.61 -14.15
C VAL A 7 -11.67 -5.09 -13.05
N SER A 8 -12.51 -4.20 -12.54
CA SER A 8 -13.50 -4.53 -11.50
C SER A 8 -14.68 -5.40 -12.01
N ALA A 9 -15.03 -5.28 -13.30
CA ALA A 9 -16.13 -6.08 -13.86
C ALA A 9 -15.72 -7.54 -14.15
N LEU A 10 -14.45 -7.79 -14.45
CA LEU A 10 -13.96 -9.16 -14.72
C LEU A 10 -13.80 -9.99 -13.44
N ALA A 11 -13.48 -9.33 -12.30
CA ALA A 11 -13.36 -9.99 -11.02
C ALA A 11 -14.73 -10.45 -10.46
N MET A 12 -15.80 -9.69 -10.72
CA MET A 12 -17.16 -10.10 -10.31
C MET A 12 -17.74 -11.22 -11.16
N ALA A 13 -17.38 -11.33 -12.45
CA ALA A 13 -17.84 -12.42 -13.31
C ALA A 13 -17.27 -13.80 -12.91
N GLY A 14 -16.08 -13.84 -12.29
CA GLY A 14 -15.46 -15.08 -11.78
C GLY A 14 -16.16 -15.62 -10.52
N VAL A 15 -16.78 -14.76 -9.71
CA VAL A 15 -17.46 -15.17 -8.48
C VAL A 15 -18.80 -15.85 -8.77
N PHE A 16 -19.49 -15.46 -9.86
CA PHE A 16 -20.76 -16.07 -10.25
C PHE A 16 -20.64 -17.46 -10.89
N SER A 17 -19.45 -17.81 -11.43
CA SER A 17 -19.23 -19.17 -11.96
C SER A 17 -18.91 -20.21 -10.89
N ALA A 18 -18.62 -19.79 -9.66
CA ALA A 18 -18.39 -20.67 -8.51
C ALA A 18 -19.68 -21.28 -7.92
N GLN A 19 -20.87 -20.79 -8.29
CA GLN A 19 -22.16 -21.38 -7.86
C GLN A 19 -22.39 -22.81 -8.36
N ALA A 20 -21.60 -23.29 -9.34
CA ALA A 20 -21.72 -24.66 -9.85
C ALA A 20 -21.06 -25.73 -8.96
N LEU A 21 -20.43 -25.34 -7.84
CA LEU A 21 -19.78 -26.25 -6.87
C LEU A 21 -20.49 -26.29 -5.50
N ALA A 22 -21.65 -25.65 -5.37
CA ALA A 22 -22.41 -25.68 -4.13
C ALA A 22 -23.22 -26.99 -4.04
N ASP A 23 -22.59 -28.04 -3.54
CA ASP A 23 -23.26 -29.24 -3.05
C ASP A 23 -23.68 -29.04 -1.60
N GLU A 24 -24.69 -29.77 -1.11
CA GLU A 24 -25.36 -29.62 0.21
C GLU A 24 -24.41 -29.71 1.45
N ASN A 25 -23.15 -30.02 1.26
CA ASN A 25 -22.13 -30.03 2.31
C ASN A 25 -21.20 -28.81 2.14
N LYS A 26 -21.22 -27.88 3.09
CA LYS A 26 -20.31 -26.74 3.14
C LYS A 26 -18.85 -27.21 3.03
N THR A 27 -18.15 -26.77 2.00
CA THR A 27 -16.79 -27.22 1.69
C THR A 27 -15.73 -26.62 2.62
N GLY A 28 -16.08 -25.54 3.34
CA GLY A 28 -15.15 -24.75 4.15
C GLY A 28 -14.38 -23.72 3.33
N PHE A 29 -14.43 -23.78 2.00
CA PHE A 29 -13.85 -22.72 1.15
C PHE A 29 -14.68 -21.45 1.19
N TYR A 30 -14.00 -20.31 1.03
CA TYR A 30 -14.68 -19.02 0.90
C TYR A 30 -13.92 -18.06 -0.02
N VAL A 31 -14.61 -17.06 -0.51
CA VAL A 31 -14.03 -15.92 -1.21
C VAL A 31 -14.43 -14.63 -0.49
N THR A 32 -13.54 -13.66 -0.44
CA THR A 32 -13.80 -12.35 0.19
C THR A 32 -13.38 -11.22 -0.73
N GLY A 33 -14.29 -10.28 -0.96
CA GLY A 33 -13.96 -8.96 -1.51
C GLY A 33 -13.76 -7.98 -0.37
N LYS A 34 -12.67 -7.20 -0.39
CA LYS A 34 -12.32 -6.21 0.64
C LYS A 34 -12.10 -4.84 0.01
N ALA A 35 -12.55 -3.79 0.68
CA ALA A 35 -12.29 -2.42 0.28
C ALA A 35 -12.23 -1.51 1.51
N GLY A 36 -11.47 -0.41 1.43
CA GLY A 36 -11.36 0.49 2.57
C GLY A 36 -10.38 1.63 2.39
N ALA A 37 -10.11 2.31 3.49
CA ALA A 37 -9.12 3.37 3.57
C ALA A 37 -7.81 2.82 4.12
N SER A 38 -6.71 3.18 3.48
CA SER A 38 -5.35 2.86 3.87
C SER A 38 -4.59 4.14 4.16
N VAL A 39 -4.16 4.34 5.39
CA VAL A 39 -3.21 5.40 5.76
C VAL A 39 -1.82 4.86 5.52
N VAL A 40 -1.20 5.26 4.40
CA VAL A 40 0.15 4.87 4.04
C VAL A 40 1.13 5.83 4.71
N ALA A 41 1.95 5.30 5.60
CA ALA A 41 2.99 6.01 6.30
C ALA A 41 4.32 5.83 5.57
N GLN A 42 4.92 6.95 5.19
CA GLN A 42 6.24 7.08 4.60
C GLN A 42 7.17 7.59 5.69
N THR A 43 7.96 6.70 6.27
CA THR A 43 8.83 7.02 7.42
C THR A 43 10.29 6.87 7.05
N ASP A 44 11.18 7.49 7.85
CA ASP A 44 12.64 7.44 7.67
C ASP A 44 13.08 7.80 6.24
N GLN A 45 12.45 8.84 5.67
CA GLN A 45 12.75 9.30 4.31
C GLN A 45 14.18 9.85 4.26
N ARG A 46 14.98 9.34 3.34
CA ARG A 46 16.38 9.74 3.12
C ARG A 46 16.58 10.03 1.66
N PHE A 47 17.19 11.17 1.38
CA PHE A 47 17.64 11.54 0.06
C PHE A 47 19.14 11.74 0.07
N ARG A 48 19.85 11.23 -0.94
CA ARG A 48 21.28 11.34 -1.10
C ARG A 48 21.61 11.76 -2.53
N GLN A 49 22.49 12.75 -2.63
CA GLN A 49 23.09 13.21 -3.89
C GLN A 49 24.60 12.94 -3.80
N ASP A 50 25.16 12.25 -4.78
CA ASP A 50 26.60 12.07 -4.96
C ASP A 50 26.99 12.83 -6.23
N LEU A 51 27.57 14.02 -6.06
CA LEU A 51 27.98 14.95 -7.11
C LEU A 51 29.50 14.95 -7.21
N GLY A 52 30.06 13.93 -7.91
CA GLY A 52 31.51 13.77 -8.01
C GLY A 52 32.20 13.53 -6.65
N GLU A 53 32.92 14.53 -6.14
CA GLU A 53 33.62 14.45 -4.83
C GLU A 53 32.71 14.82 -3.65
N ASP A 54 31.59 15.53 -3.90
CA ASP A 54 30.68 16.01 -2.87
C ASP A 54 29.50 15.04 -2.67
N VAL A 55 29.17 14.78 -1.39
CA VAL A 55 28.07 13.92 -0.99
C VAL A 55 27.13 14.66 -0.04
N TYR A 56 25.91 14.92 -0.50
CA TYR A 56 24.87 15.55 0.28
C TYR A 56 23.86 14.52 0.77
N LYS A 57 23.44 14.64 2.03
CA LYS A 57 22.47 13.74 2.67
C LYS A 57 21.39 14.55 3.36
N TYR A 58 20.14 14.30 2.97
CA TYR A 58 18.97 14.95 3.53
C TYR A 58 18.07 13.90 4.20
N LYS A 59 17.41 14.31 5.28
CA LYS A 59 16.35 13.52 5.92
C LYS A 59 15.02 14.24 5.73
N GLY A 60 14.08 13.57 5.10
CA GLY A 60 12.69 13.99 5.06
C GLY A 60 12.00 13.66 6.38
N GLY A 61 10.96 14.41 6.71
CA GLY A 61 10.08 14.08 7.83
C GLY A 61 9.12 12.93 7.46
N ASP A 62 8.54 12.32 8.49
CA ASP A 62 7.48 11.33 8.31
C ASP A 62 6.24 11.99 7.65
N LYS A 63 5.69 11.32 6.67
CA LYS A 63 4.48 11.75 5.96
C LYS A 63 3.48 10.61 5.91
N ASN A 64 2.22 10.97 6.08
CA ASN A 64 1.10 10.03 5.96
C ASN A 64 0.16 10.54 4.88
N ASP A 65 -0.31 9.62 4.04
CA ASP A 65 -1.36 9.93 3.08
C ASP A 65 -2.45 8.85 3.13
N THR A 66 -3.70 9.27 2.98
CA THR A 66 -4.84 8.38 3.04
C THR A 66 -5.33 8.08 1.64
N VAL A 67 -5.27 6.81 1.28
CA VAL A 67 -5.66 6.34 -0.04
C VAL A 67 -6.74 5.27 0.05
N PHE A 68 -7.49 5.08 -1.02
CA PHE A 68 -8.41 3.95 -1.15
C PHE A 68 -7.64 2.68 -1.49
N GLY A 69 -8.06 1.56 -0.86
CA GLY A 69 -7.54 0.23 -1.16
C GLY A 69 -8.66 -0.76 -1.44
N ALA A 70 -8.38 -1.76 -2.25
CA ALA A 70 -9.29 -2.87 -2.52
C ALA A 70 -8.52 -4.16 -2.81
N GLY A 71 -9.16 -5.30 -2.52
CA GLY A 71 -8.55 -6.61 -2.72
C GLY A 71 -9.54 -7.75 -2.77
N LEU A 72 -9.01 -8.91 -3.10
CA LEU A 72 -9.73 -10.18 -3.15
C LEU A 72 -8.92 -11.24 -2.41
N ALA A 73 -9.63 -12.14 -1.74
CA ALA A 73 -9.03 -13.28 -1.07
C ALA A 73 -9.80 -14.56 -1.35
N VAL A 74 -9.08 -15.67 -1.34
CA VAL A 74 -9.63 -17.04 -1.35
C VAL A 74 -9.09 -17.75 -0.13
N GLY A 75 -9.95 -18.37 0.65
CA GLY A 75 -9.55 -18.98 1.90
C GLY A 75 -10.28 -20.27 2.25
N TYR A 76 -9.86 -20.84 3.35
CA TYR A 76 -10.43 -22.05 3.94
C TYR A 76 -10.69 -21.85 5.43
N ASN A 77 -11.89 -22.21 5.86
CA ASN A 77 -12.33 -22.17 7.24
C ASN A 77 -12.27 -23.59 7.84
N PHE A 78 -11.31 -23.83 8.70
CA PHE A 78 -11.06 -25.13 9.33
C PHE A 78 -12.14 -25.53 10.34
N TYR A 79 -12.96 -24.60 10.78
CA TYR A 79 -14.01 -24.90 11.73
C TYR A 79 -15.07 -25.85 11.16
N GLN A 80 -15.37 -25.73 9.88
CA GLN A 80 -16.40 -26.51 9.21
C GLN A 80 -16.18 -28.03 9.32
N HIS A 81 -14.93 -28.48 9.17
CA HIS A 81 -14.60 -29.91 9.15
C HIS A 81 -13.84 -30.39 10.38
N TYR A 82 -13.12 -29.49 11.06
CA TYR A 82 -12.16 -29.85 12.11
C TYR A 82 -12.52 -29.25 13.47
N ASN A 83 -13.56 -28.40 13.57
CA ASN A 83 -13.91 -27.63 14.77
C ASN A 83 -12.74 -26.75 15.29
N VAL A 84 -11.80 -26.38 14.42
CA VAL A 84 -10.67 -25.51 14.74
C VAL A 84 -11.05 -24.08 14.37
N PRO A 85 -11.08 -23.12 15.30
CA PRO A 85 -11.53 -21.74 15.05
C PRO A 85 -10.48 -20.92 14.31
N VAL A 86 -9.96 -21.48 13.21
CA VAL A 86 -8.93 -20.88 12.38
C VAL A 86 -9.40 -20.80 10.94
N ARG A 87 -9.09 -19.69 10.29
CA ARG A 87 -9.24 -19.49 8.84
C ARG A 87 -7.88 -19.10 8.24
N THR A 88 -7.61 -19.54 7.02
CA THR A 88 -6.42 -19.13 6.28
C THR A 88 -6.84 -18.70 4.88
N GLU A 89 -6.26 -17.61 4.37
CA GLU A 89 -6.55 -17.12 3.03
C GLU A 89 -5.29 -16.64 2.31
N VAL A 90 -5.33 -16.67 1.00
CA VAL A 90 -4.42 -15.95 0.11
C VAL A 90 -5.14 -14.70 -0.36
N GLU A 91 -4.55 -13.54 -0.10
CA GLU A 91 -5.11 -12.24 -0.40
C GLU A 91 -4.22 -11.46 -1.36
N PHE A 92 -4.81 -10.88 -2.40
CA PHE A 92 -4.24 -9.78 -3.16
C PHE A 92 -4.93 -8.49 -2.76
N TYR A 93 -4.16 -7.46 -2.38
CA TYR A 93 -4.69 -6.15 -1.99
C TYR A 93 -3.86 -5.03 -2.60
N GLY A 94 -4.54 -4.14 -3.36
CA GLY A 94 -3.94 -2.97 -3.99
C GLY A 94 -4.34 -1.69 -3.25
N ARG A 95 -3.38 -0.79 -3.06
CA ARG A 95 -3.57 0.54 -2.49
C ARG A 95 -3.30 1.60 -3.54
N GLY A 96 -4.09 2.68 -3.50
CA GLY A 96 -3.86 3.87 -4.31
C GLY A 96 -2.48 4.48 -4.06
N ALA A 97 -2.12 5.46 -4.85
CA ALA A 97 -0.85 6.14 -4.71
C ALA A 97 -0.89 7.13 -3.54
N ALA A 98 0.06 7.01 -2.63
CA ALA A 98 0.31 7.94 -1.54
C ALA A 98 1.40 8.94 -1.95
N ASP A 99 1.12 10.22 -1.79
CA ASP A 99 2.01 11.30 -2.17
C ASP A 99 2.71 11.91 -0.94
N SER A 100 3.98 12.25 -1.07
CA SER A 100 4.70 13.06 -0.10
C SER A 100 5.56 14.10 -0.81
N HIS A 101 5.65 15.27 -0.20
CA HIS A 101 6.43 16.39 -0.71
C HIS A 101 7.24 17.01 0.42
N TYR A 102 8.50 17.35 0.16
CA TYR A 102 9.34 18.11 1.08
C TYR A 102 10.42 18.88 0.33
N THR A 103 10.80 20.03 0.90
CA THR A 103 11.90 20.87 0.42
C THR A 103 13.21 20.34 0.97
N LEU A 104 14.19 20.14 0.09
CA LEU A 104 15.53 19.68 0.44
C LEU A 104 16.38 20.85 0.92
N ASP A 105 16.40 21.94 0.13
CA ASP A 105 17.17 23.13 0.41
C ASP A 105 16.50 24.39 -0.16
N THR A 106 16.87 25.54 0.39
CA THR A 106 16.50 26.86 -0.12
C THR A 106 17.66 27.82 0.13
N TRP A 107 18.20 28.39 -0.92
CA TRP A 107 19.31 29.32 -0.84
C TRP A 107 18.94 30.70 -1.40
N HIS A 108 19.56 31.73 -0.85
CA HIS A 108 19.39 33.12 -1.28
C HIS A 108 20.75 33.80 -1.36
N SER A 109 20.97 34.52 -2.46
CA SER A 109 22.12 35.38 -2.63
C SER A 109 21.85 36.77 -2.03
N PRO A 110 22.86 37.49 -1.54
CA PRO A 110 22.70 38.89 -1.14
C PRO A 110 22.21 39.82 -2.24
N MET A 111 22.32 39.41 -3.52
CA MET A 111 21.85 40.17 -4.67
C MET A 111 20.36 39.96 -5.01
N GLY A 112 19.66 39.09 -4.22
CA GLY A 112 18.22 38.87 -4.38
C GLY A 112 17.88 37.63 -5.23
N ASN A 113 18.82 37.07 -5.99
CA ASN A 113 18.60 35.79 -6.68
C ASN A 113 18.64 34.63 -5.69
N GLY A 114 18.03 33.50 -6.03
CA GLY A 114 17.96 32.35 -5.15
C GLY A 114 17.46 31.11 -5.85
N GLY A 115 17.32 30.04 -5.08
CA GLY A 115 16.79 28.77 -5.56
C GLY A 115 16.17 27.92 -4.47
N ARG A 116 15.38 26.96 -4.88
CA ARG A 116 14.76 25.97 -4.01
C ARG A 116 14.76 24.60 -4.68
N GLU A 117 15.17 23.62 -3.93
CA GLU A 117 15.16 22.22 -4.29
C GLU A 117 14.02 21.51 -3.57
N ASP A 118 13.14 20.91 -4.34
CA ASP A 118 11.99 20.15 -3.82
C ASP A 118 12.06 18.71 -4.31
N THR A 119 11.52 17.78 -3.50
CA THR A 119 11.30 16.41 -3.93
C THR A 119 9.88 15.97 -3.62
N GLN A 120 9.28 15.27 -4.57
CA GLN A 120 7.98 14.64 -4.44
C GLN A 120 8.15 13.14 -4.62
N ASN A 121 7.67 12.36 -3.63
CA ASN A 121 7.59 10.91 -3.73
C ASN A 121 6.14 10.49 -3.87
N ARG A 122 5.89 9.52 -4.75
CA ARG A 122 4.59 8.89 -4.98
C ARG A 122 4.74 7.39 -4.92
N LEU A 123 4.06 6.76 -3.95
CA LEU A 123 4.17 5.34 -3.65
C LEU A 123 2.84 4.63 -3.83
N SER A 124 2.83 3.54 -4.62
CA SER A 124 1.70 2.62 -4.71
C SER A 124 2.13 1.25 -4.20
N VAL A 125 1.33 0.64 -3.34
CA VAL A 125 1.66 -0.61 -2.66
C VAL A 125 0.64 -1.68 -3.02
N ASN A 126 1.11 -2.76 -3.67
CA ASN A 126 0.34 -3.97 -3.92
C ASN A 126 0.92 -5.11 -3.10
N THR A 127 0.06 -5.90 -2.46
CA THR A 127 0.49 -7.02 -1.61
C THR A 127 -0.16 -8.32 -2.03
N LEU A 128 0.61 -9.41 -1.95
CA LEU A 128 0.12 -10.79 -2.01
C LEU A 128 0.49 -11.44 -0.68
N MET A 129 -0.52 -11.76 0.13
CA MET A 129 -0.35 -12.19 1.51
C MET A 129 -1.03 -13.53 1.75
N VAL A 130 -0.44 -14.33 2.64
CA VAL A 130 -1.11 -15.44 3.31
C VAL A 130 -1.48 -14.95 4.70
N ASN A 131 -2.78 -14.84 4.96
CA ASN A 131 -3.32 -14.39 6.24
C ASN A 131 -3.91 -15.58 7.00
N THR A 132 -3.65 -15.67 8.29
CA THR A 132 -4.26 -16.63 9.19
C THR A 132 -5.00 -15.89 10.28
N TYR A 133 -6.24 -16.32 10.53
CA TYR A 133 -7.19 -15.71 11.46
C TYR A 133 -7.49 -16.71 12.58
N TYR A 134 -7.59 -16.20 13.80
CA TYR A 134 -8.18 -16.93 14.92
C TYR A 134 -9.52 -16.27 15.28
N ASP A 135 -10.61 -17.03 15.15
CA ASP A 135 -11.98 -16.59 15.39
C ASP A 135 -12.40 -16.89 16.84
N PHE A 136 -12.71 -15.84 17.61
CA PHE A 136 -13.25 -15.98 18.97
C PHE A 136 -14.76 -16.29 18.89
N ARG A 137 -15.07 -17.54 18.59
CA ARG A 137 -16.44 -18.00 18.39
C ARG A 137 -17.25 -17.92 19.67
N ASN A 138 -18.49 -17.50 19.51
CA ASN A 138 -19.49 -17.38 20.58
C ASN A 138 -20.88 -17.71 20.02
N SER A 139 -21.93 -17.60 20.82
CA SER A 139 -23.31 -17.90 20.42
C SER A 139 -24.03 -16.79 19.67
N SER A 140 -23.37 -15.65 19.39
CA SER A 140 -23.96 -14.56 18.65
C SER A 140 -23.54 -14.60 17.16
N ALA A 141 -24.22 -13.79 16.33
CA ALA A 141 -23.84 -13.60 14.92
C ALA A 141 -22.53 -12.82 14.73
N PHE A 142 -21.98 -12.23 15.80
CA PHE A 142 -20.75 -11.46 15.77
C PHE A 142 -19.58 -12.32 16.26
N THR A 143 -18.59 -12.50 15.42
CA THR A 143 -17.37 -13.27 15.73
C THR A 143 -16.16 -12.31 15.68
N PRO A 144 -15.64 -11.86 16.82
CA PRO A 144 -14.35 -11.16 16.87
C PRO A 144 -13.21 -12.08 16.38
N TRP A 145 -12.19 -11.50 15.80
CA TRP A 145 -11.03 -12.26 15.35
C TRP A 145 -9.74 -11.42 15.41
N VAL A 146 -8.61 -12.12 15.43
CA VAL A 146 -7.28 -11.55 15.25
C VAL A 146 -6.59 -12.26 14.10
N SER A 147 -5.64 -11.59 13.45
CA SER A 147 -4.92 -12.20 12.33
C SER A 147 -3.44 -11.84 12.33
N VAL A 148 -2.67 -12.71 11.70
CA VAL A 148 -1.29 -12.49 11.30
C VAL A 148 -1.17 -12.81 9.82
N GLY A 149 -0.35 -12.05 9.10
CA GLY A 149 -0.11 -12.25 7.68
C GLY A 149 1.35 -12.16 7.33
N LEU A 150 1.78 -12.98 6.38
CA LEU A 150 3.12 -12.97 5.80
C LEU A 150 2.98 -13.00 4.29
N GLY A 151 3.85 -12.30 3.58
CA GLY A 151 3.78 -12.29 2.14
C GLY A 151 4.77 -11.36 1.47
N TYR A 152 4.34 -10.84 0.36
CA TYR A 152 5.13 -10.08 -0.58
C TYR A 152 4.46 -8.73 -0.87
N ALA A 153 5.23 -7.67 -0.79
CA ALA A 153 4.81 -6.33 -1.18
C ALA A 153 5.60 -5.88 -2.40
N ARG A 154 4.90 -5.42 -3.42
CA ARG A 154 5.46 -4.70 -4.55
C ARG A 154 5.16 -3.21 -4.40
N VAL A 155 6.20 -2.44 -4.16
CA VAL A 155 6.14 -0.98 -4.03
C VAL A 155 6.55 -0.36 -5.36
N HIS A 156 5.67 0.43 -5.98
CA HIS A 156 6.00 1.26 -7.12
C HIS A 156 6.30 2.66 -6.60
N HIS A 157 7.55 3.06 -6.68
CA HIS A 157 8.06 4.34 -6.24
C HIS A 157 8.31 5.23 -7.46
N LYS A 158 7.74 6.42 -7.46
CA LYS A 158 8.06 7.51 -8.38
C LYS A 158 8.59 8.66 -7.56
N ALA A 159 9.71 9.24 -7.98
CA ALA A 159 10.25 10.45 -7.38
C ALA A 159 10.43 11.51 -8.46
N THR A 160 10.09 12.74 -8.11
CA THR A 160 10.32 13.93 -8.90
C THR A 160 11.18 14.86 -8.07
N TYR A 161 12.34 15.21 -8.59
CA TYR A 161 13.20 16.27 -8.05
C TYR A 161 12.97 17.52 -8.90
N THR A 162 12.75 18.66 -8.25
CA THR A 162 12.52 19.94 -8.91
C THR A 162 13.49 20.97 -8.34
N ASP A 163 14.30 21.56 -9.20
CA ASP A 163 15.12 22.72 -8.89
C ASP A 163 14.46 23.95 -9.52
N THR A 164 14.18 24.95 -8.69
CA THR A 164 13.58 26.22 -9.11
C THR A 164 14.52 27.35 -8.75
N SER A 165 14.94 28.13 -9.75
CA SER A 165 15.78 29.30 -9.58
C SER A 165 14.99 30.58 -9.89
N TRP A 166 15.29 31.67 -9.18
CA TRP A 166 14.72 33.00 -9.43
C TRP A 166 15.80 34.08 -9.52
N ASN A 167 15.53 35.11 -10.31
CA ASN A 167 16.40 36.23 -10.50
C ASN A 167 16.30 37.25 -9.34
N GLU A 168 17.08 38.35 -9.42
CA GLU A 168 17.10 39.43 -8.44
C GLU A 168 15.72 40.13 -8.25
N SER A 169 14.85 40.07 -9.25
CA SER A 169 13.51 40.63 -9.18
C SER A 169 12.49 39.66 -8.52
N GLY A 170 12.91 38.45 -8.16
CA GLY A 170 12.06 37.39 -7.59
C GLY A 170 11.22 36.65 -8.65
N GLU A 171 11.51 36.88 -9.95
CA GLU A 171 10.86 36.12 -11.03
C GLU A 171 11.59 34.80 -11.24
N ILE A 172 10.80 33.72 -11.50
CA ILE A 172 11.37 32.42 -11.83
C ILE A 172 12.18 32.54 -13.11
N SER A 173 13.47 32.22 -13.02
CA SER A 173 14.42 32.29 -14.13
C SER A 173 14.63 30.93 -14.78
N ASP A 174 14.53 29.83 -14.01
CA ASP A 174 14.66 28.47 -14.50
C ASP A 174 13.92 27.48 -13.62
N ILE A 175 13.43 26.39 -14.22
CA ILE A 175 12.85 25.23 -13.54
C ILE A 175 13.42 23.98 -14.21
N SER A 176 14.13 23.16 -13.47
CA SER A 176 14.60 21.87 -13.89
C SER A 176 13.88 20.76 -13.14
N GLU A 177 13.36 19.76 -13.86
CA GLU A 177 12.68 18.63 -13.28
C GLU A 177 13.33 17.30 -13.69
N LEU A 178 13.59 16.46 -12.71
CA LEU A 178 14.12 15.12 -12.90
C LEU A 178 13.11 14.10 -12.39
N HIS A 179 12.64 13.22 -13.30
CA HIS A 179 11.67 12.19 -12.97
C HIS A 179 12.31 10.81 -13.05
N TYR A 180 12.13 10.02 -12.01
CA TYR A 180 12.58 8.63 -11.99
C TYR A 180 11.58 7.74 -11.28
N SER A 181 11.53 6.47 -11.69
CA SER A 181 10.59 5.51 -11.11
C SER A 181 11.18 4.11 -11.09
N GLY A 182 10.77 3.31 -10.13
CA GLY A 182 11.21 1.94 -9.97
C GLY A 182 10.22 1.10 -9.17
N TYR A 183 10.53 -0.18 -9.10
CA TYR A 183 9.76 -1.15 -8.33
C TYR A 183 10.68 -1.83 -7.33
N ASP A 184 10.24 -1.87 -6.08
CA ASP A 184 10.86 -2.68 -5.03
C ASP A 184 9.95 -3.83 -4.67
N ASN A 185 10.57 -4.95 -4.35
CA ASN A 185 9.91 -6.19 -4.03
C ASN A 185 10.39 -6.64 -2.65
N ASN A 186 9.50 -6.59 -1.67
CA ASN A 186 9.82 -6.78 -0.27
C ASN A 186 9.07 -7.95 0.34
N PHE A 187 9.66 -8.57 1.34
CA PHE A 187 8.91 -9.34 2.31
C PHE A 187 8.00 -8.39 3.10
N ALA A 188 6.74 -8.79 3.27
CA ALA A 188 5.75 -8.04 4.01
C ALA A 188 5.16 -8.89 5.13
N TRP A 189 4.81 -8.24 6.24
CA TRP A 189 4.08 -8.88 7.32
C TRP A 189 2.98 -7.96 7.84
N SER A 190 1.95 -8.55 8.43
CA SER A 190 0.82 -7.81 8.98
C SER A 190 0.27 -8.44 10.25
N ILE A 191 -0.34 -7.60 11.06
CA ILE A 191 -1.21 -8.00 12.16
C ILE A 191 -2.55 -7.28 12.02
N GLY A 192 -3.63 -7.95 12.40
CA GLY A 192 -4.96 -7.37 12.29
C GLY A 192 -5.92 -7.88 13.34
N ALA A 193 -7.01 -7.14 13.47
CA ALA A 193 -8.14 -7.53 14.30
C ALA A 193 -9.42 -7.01 13.64
N GLY A 194 -10.54 -7.68 13.94
CA GLY A 194 -11.82 -7.27 13.38
C GLY A 194 -12.98 -8.04 13.97
N VAL A 195 -14.13 -7.77 13.38
CA VAL A 195 -15.38 -8.45 13.72
C VAL A 195 -16.03 -8.91 12.43
N ARG A 196 -16.41 -10.17 12.40
CA ARG A 196 -17.21 -10.79 11.36
C ARG A 196 -18.66 -10.86 11.83
N TYR A 197 -19.57 -10.51 10.93
CA TYR A 197 -21.02 -10.63 11.13
C TYR A 197 -21.60 -11.60 10.10
N ASP A 198 -22.12 -12.73 10.54
CA ASP A 198 -22.75 -13.72 9.67
C ASP A 198 -24.20 -13.28 9.38
N VAL A 199 -24.42 -12.73 8.16
CA VAL A 199 -25.74 -12.26 7.68
C VAL A 199 -26.63 -13.45 7.35
N THR A 200 -26.06 -14.44 6.69
CA THR A 200 -26.69 -15.74 6.37
C THR A 200 -25.63 -16.83 6.57
N PRO A 201 -26.00 -18.13 6.51
CA PRO A 201 -25.02 -19.20 6.52
C PRO A 201 -23.92 -19.09 5.45
N ASP A 202 -24.20 -18.40 4.33
CA ASP A 202 -23.30 -18.31 3.19
C ASP A 202 -22.63 -16.93 3.07
N ILE A 203 -23.23 -15.89 3.67
CA ILE A 203 -22.74 -14.52 3.51
C ILE A 203 -22.36 -13.94 4.87
N ALA A 204 -21.12 -13.44 4.94
CA ALA A 204 -20.64 -12.71 6.10
C ALA A 204 -20.07 -11.35 5.69
N LEU A 205 -20.15 -10.40 6.61
CA LEU A 205 -19.54 -9.07 6.53
C LEU A 205 -18.41 -9.00 7.54
N ASP A 206 -17.31 -8.38 7.15
CA ASP A 206 -16.16 -8.15 8.02
C ASP A 206 -15.85 -6.67 8.11
N LEU A 207 -15.63 -6.15 9.33
CA LEU A 207 -15.01 -4.86 9.58
C LEU A 207 -13.69 -5.10 10.29
N SER A 208 -12.62 -4.55 9.75
CA SER A 208 -11.28 -4.87 10.19
C SER A 208 -10.33 -3.68 10.22
N TYR A 209 -9.35 -3.77 11.10
CA TYR A 209 -8.15 -2.96 11.12
C TYR A 209 -6.95 -3.86 10.89
N ARG A 210 -6.00 -3.39 10.08
CA ARG A 210 -4.73 -4.07 9.81
C ARG A 210 -3.57 -3.09 9.85
N TYR A 211 -2.51 -3.44 10.56
CA TYR A 211 -1.18 -2.87 10.40
C TYR A 211 -0.40 -3.73 9.41
N LEU A 212 0.23 -3.10 8.43
CA LEU A 212 1.10 -3.72 7.44
C LEU A 212 2.46 -3.04 7.48
N ASP A 213 3.53 -3.82 7.48
CA ASP A 213 4.89 -3.40 7.15
C ASP A 213 5.23 -3.96 5.75
N ALA A 214 5.38 -3.06 4.78
CA ALA A 214 5.68 -3.38 3.39
C ALA A 214 7.18 -3.27 3.06
N GLY A 215 8.03 -3.08 4.10
CA GLY A 215 9.47 -2.98 3.97
C GLY A 215 9.94 -1.63 3.43
N LYS A 216 11.15 -1.63 2.86
CA LYS A 216 11.81 -0.42 2.35
C LYS A 216 11.67 -0.30 0.85
N SER A 217 11.47 0.95 0.37
CA SER A 217 11.63 1.28 -1.02
C SER A 217 12.88 2.13 -1.23
N SER A 218 13.66 1.79 -2.24
CA SER A 218 14.92 2.46 -2.57
C SER A 218 14.99 2.71 -4.07
N LEU A 219 15.07 3.96 -4.46
CA LEU A 219 15.15 4.38 -5.84
C LEU A 219 16.47 5.09 -6.09
N SER A 220 17.22 4.63 -7.08
CA SER A 220 18.50 5.24 -7.47
C SER A 220 18.46 5.64 -8.93
N TYR A 221 18.99 6.81 -9.24
CA TYR A 221 19.12 7.35 -10.57
C TYR A 221 20.54 7.88 -10.79
N LYS A 222 21.03 7.79 -12.02
CA LYS A 222 22.24 8.47 -12.50
C LYS A 222 21.84 9.39 -13.64
N ASP A 223 22.30 10.62 -13.61
CA ASP A 223 22.14 11.54 -14.71
C ASP A 223 23.22 11.37 -15.81
N ALA A 224 23.23 12.25 -16.80
CA ALA A 224 24.17 12.23 -17.91
C ALA A 224 25.61 12.61 -17.50
N GLU A 225 25.78 13.27 -16.35
CA GLU A 225 27.08 13.68 -15.77
C GLU A 225 27.62 12.63 -14.78
N GLU A 226 26.95 11.45 -14.71
CA GLU A 226 27.23 10.35 -13.78
C GLU A 226 26.93 10.64 -12.31
N ASP A 227 26.29 11.76 -11.99
CA ASP A 227 25.83 12.08 -10.66
C ASP A 227 24.75 11.11 -10.20
N LYS A 228 24.79 10.72 -8.92
CA LYS A 228 23.89 9.71 -8.38
C LYS A 228 22.93 10.31 -7.38
N TYR A 229 21.66 10.03 -7.60
CA TYR A 229 20.56 10.40 -6.72
C TYR A 229 19.94 9.15 -6.14
N LYS A 230 19.74 9.11 -4.82
CA LYS A 230 19.12 7.98 -4.14
C LYS A 230 18.04 8.46 -3.17
N SER A 231 16.83 7.92 -3.33
CA SER A 231 15.71 8.11 -2.39
C SER A 231 15.41 6.79 -1.69
N GLU A 232 15.29 6.81 -0.37
CA GLU A 232 14.94 5.65 0.46
C GLU A 232 13.78 6.02 1.39
N VAL A 233 12.85 5.08 1.60
CA VAL A 233 11.69 5.28 2.45
C VAL A 233 11.20 3.95 3.04
N ASP A 234 10.86 3.92 4.32
CA ASP A 234 10.15 2.80 4.95
C ASP A 234 8.66 2.96 4.73
N VAL A 235 8.01 1.88 4.26
CA VAL A 235 6.61 1.88 3.85
C VAL A 235 5.78 1.02 4.79
N LYS A 236 4.86 1.67 5.51
CA LYS A 236 3.91 1.03 6.42
C LYS A 236 2.49 1.44 6.05
N SER A 237 1.50 0.67 6.48
CA SER A 237 0.10 1.04 6.25
C SER A 237 -0.78 0.66 7.43
N HIS A 238 -1.75 1.52 7.71
CA HIS A 238 -2.85 1.26 8.63
C HIS A 238 -4.13 1.20 7.79
N ASP A 239 -4.70 0.02 7.64
CA ASP A 239 -5.86 -0.21 6.79
C ASP A 239 -7.12 -0.39 7.65
N ILE A 240 -8.18 0.35 7.35
CA ILE A 240 -9.54 0.09 7.84
C ILE A 240 -10.34 -0.42 6.66
N MET A 241 -10.81 -1.67 6.75
CA MET A 241 -11.40 -2.38 5.63
C MET A 241 -12.78 -2.92 5.99
N PHE A 242 -13.66 -2.88 5.00
CA PHE A 242 -14.91 -3.61 4.97
C PHE A 242 -14.79 -4.77 3.98
N GLY A 243 -15.21 -5.95 4.40
CA GLY A 243 -15.18 -7.17 3.61
C GLY A 243 -16.57 -7.79 3.44
N VAL A 244 -16.77 -8.41 2.28
CA VAL A 244 -17.93 -9.27 2.02
C VAL A 244 -17.41 -10.65 1.65
N THR A 245 -17.81 -11.66 2.41
CA THR A 245 -17.37 -13.05 2.26
C THR A 245 -18.55 -13.90 1.80
N TYR A 246 -18.29 -14.76 0.83
CA TYR A 246 -19.18 -15.85 0.43
C TYR A 246 -18.54 -17.19 0.80
N ASN A 247 -19.26 -18.02 1.58
CA ASN A 247 -18.85 -19.36 2.00
C ASN A 247 -19.54 -20.41 1.10
N PHE A 248 -18.77 -21.38 0.60
CA PHE A 248 -19.26 -22.48 -0.24
C PHE A 248 -19.61 -23.71 0.56
#